data_1ef07b6c58e7ef26d548aa66c5227d77
#
_entry.id   1ef07b6c58e7ef26d548aa66c5227d77
#
_cell.length_a   1.000
_cell.length_b   1.000
_cell.length_c   1.000
_cell.angle_alpha   90.00
_cell.angle_beta   90.00
_cell.angle_gamma   90.00
#
_symmetry.space_group_name_H-M   'P 1'
#
loop_
_entity.id
_entity.type
_entity.pdbx_description
1 polymer ?
#
loop_
_entity_poly.entity_id
_entity_poly.type
_entity_poly.pdbx_seq_one_letter_code
_entity_poly.pdbx_strand_id
1 'polypeptide(L)'
;HDALPICAGQVGAAASYLLSSTPGISDIVLVDVDPARAAGEAADIGHAAAFGTAARVQEGSYADLAGAAVVVITAGASLKPGQTRLELLQQNLRIVDHITEQVLRAAPDTILLFATNPVDVMPAIAVQRWGVAPGRAIGTGCTLDSIRFRDRLSHHLEVSPSSVHAYVLGEHGDSEVLLWSGAQVGGLPLLDFAQQSGRPIDAALQRTMAEDVRTAAYRIKAGKGVSNFGIGGCIARLVRAMVGDERSVFTVSTYLPELLGVQRTCVSLPHVIGRTGASTPYLPPLADDEATALRASAEVLAQTIAGGLQALEDRA
;
A
#
# COMPACT_ATOMS: atom_id res chain seq x y z
N HIS A 1 -16.69 0.45 -16.80
CA HIS A 1 -15.87 1.68 -16.81
C HIS A 1 -14.83 1.57 -15.71
N ASP A 2 -13.56 1.50 -16.10
CA ASP A 2 -12.43 1.34 -15.18
C ASP A 2 -11.90 2.71 -14.74
N ALA A 3 -12.80 3.62 -14.33
CA ALA A 3 -12.40 4.93 -13.85
C ALA A 3 -11.57 4.74 -12.58
N LEU A 4 -10.32 5.22 -12.60
CA LEU A 4 -9.37 5.12 -11.50
C LEU A 4 -9.07 6.54 -11.00
N PRO A 5 -9.89 7.12 -10.13
CA PRO A 5 -9.60 8.44 -9.59
C PRO A 5 -8.38 8.34 -8.65
N ILE A 6 -7.43 9.23 -8.87
CA ILE A 6 -6.19 9.32 -8.08
C ILE A 6 -5.99 10.79 -7.76
N CYS A 7 -5.69 11.14 -6.50
CA CYS A 7 -5.28 12.51 -6.17
C CYS A 7 -3.99 12.90 -6.92
N ALA A 8 -3.92 14.13 -7.44
CA ALA A 8 -2.88 14.61 -8.35
C ALA A 8 -1.57 15.05 -7.68
N GLY A 9 -1.29 14.57 -6.46
CA GLY A 9 0.00 14.76 -5.80
C GLY A 9 1.10 13.89 -6.46
N GLN A 10 2.36 14.07 -6.07
CA GLN A 10 3.50 13.38 -6.67
C GLN A 10 3.37 11.84 -6.69
N VAL A 11 2.73 11.24 -5.67
CA VAL A 11 2.46 9.81 -5.63
C VAL A 11 1.34 9.44 -6.60
N GLY A 12 0.25 10.19 -6.60
CA GLY A 12 -0.87 9.99 -7.53
C GLY A 12 -0.47 10.16 -8.98
N ALA A 13 0.32 11.18 -9.31
CA ALA A 13 0.86 11.40 -10.65
C ALA A 13 1.76 10.24 -11.11
N ALA A 14 2.68 9.77 -10.25
CA ALA A 14 3.53 8.63 -10.56
C ALA A 14 2.72 7.34 -10.78
N ALA A 15 1.69 7.10 -9.96
CA ALA A 15 0.79 5.96 -10.11
C ALA A 15 -0.03 6.06 -11.41
N SER A 16 -0.60 7.24 -11.70
CA SER A 16 -1.39 7.48 -12.92
C SER A 16 -0.57 7.29 -14.19
N TYR A 17 0.67 7.79 -14.19
CA TYR A 17 1.59 7.57 -15.32
C TYR A 17 1.84 6.09 -15.58
N LEU A 18 2.12 5.30 -14.54
CA LEU A 18 2.32 3.86 -14.68
C LEU A 18 1.04 3.13 -15.08
N LEU A 19 -0.10 3.53 -14.53
CA LEU A 19 -1.42 2.99 -14.89
C LEU A 19 -1.78 3.29 -16.33
N SER A 20 -1.48 4.49 -16.84
CA SER A 20 -1.75 4.86 -18.23
C SER A 20 -1.07 3.94 -19.25
N SER A 21 0.00 3.27 -18.85
CA SER A 21 0.73 2.27 -19.66
C SER A 21 0.35 0.83 -19.31
N THR A 22 -0.62 0.61 -18.42
CA THR A 22 -1.01 -0.72 -17.95
C THR A 22 -2.14 -1.29 -18.82
N PRO A 23 -1.98 -2.48 -19.41
CA PRO A 23 -3.04 -3.12 -20.18
C PRO A 23 -4.32 -3.32 -19.35
N GLY A 24 -5.48 -3.03 -19.94
CA GLY A 24 -6.78 -3.18 -19.30
C GLY A 24 -7.25 -1.95 -18.52
N ILE A 25 -6.44 -0.89 -18.46
CA ILE A 25 -6.84 0.42 -17.93
C ILE A 25 -7.23 1.32 -19.10
N SER A 26 -8.47 1.78 -19.13
CA SER A 26 -9.01 2.64 -20.19
C SER A 26 -9.18 4.09 -19.77
N ASP A 27 -9.59 4.32 -18.53
CA ASP A 27 -9.91 5.65 -18.03
C ASP A 27 -9.27 5.90 -16.66
N ILE A 28 -8.59 7.04 -16.54
CA ILE A 28 -7.97 7.53 -15.30
C ILE A 28 -8.51 8.94 -15.05
N VAL A 29 -9.19 9.13 -13.90
CA VAL A 29 -9.69 10.44 -13.48
C VAL A 29 -8.86 10.93 -12.31
N LEU A 30 -8.24 12.10 -12.43
CA LEU A 30 -7.51 12.75 -11.34
C LEU A 30 -8.41 13.75 -10.63
N VAL A 31 -8.56 13.58 -9.32
CA VAL A 31 -9.29 14.48 -8.45
C VAL A 31 -8.32 15.11 -7.46
N ASP A 32 -8.27 16.42 -7.37
CA ASP A 32 -7.44 17.15 -6.41
C ASP A 32 -8.20 18.37 -5.86
N VAL A 33 -7.83 18.84 -4.68
CA VAL A 33 -8.33 20.10 -4.11
C VAL A 33 -7.87 21.32 -4.92
N ASP A 34 -6.79 21.17 -5.69
CA ASP A 34 -6.29 22.13 -6.67
C ASP A 34 -6.61 21.64 -8.09
N PRO A 35 -7.72 22.13 -8.71
CA PRO A 35 -8.13 21.69 -10.05
C PRO A 35 -7.07 22.00 -11.12
N ALA A 36 -6.32 23.09 -10.97
CA ALA A 36 -5.28 23.44 -11.92
C ALA A 36 -4.14 22.41 -11.94
N ARG A 37 -3.79 21.89 -10.76
CA ARG A 37 -2.85 20.78 -10.64
C ARG A 37 -3.40 19.52 -11.29
N ALA A 38 -4.64 19.14 -10.98
CA ALA A 38 -5.26 17.95 -11.58
C ALA A 38 -5.27 18.03 -13.11
N ALA A 39 -5.66 19.19 -13.67
CA ALA A 39 -5.65 19.42 -15.11
C ALA A 39 -4.24 19.33 -15.72
N GLY A 40 -3.25 19.95 -15.07
CA GLY A 40 -1.85 19.93 -15.52
C GLY A 40 -1.28 18.52 -15.57
N GLU A 41 -1.42 17.77 -14.47
CA GLU A 41 -0.95 16.37 -14.38
C GLU A 41 -1.69 15.47 -15.37
N ALA A 42 -3.02 15.65 -15.52
CA ALA A 42 -3.81 14.87 -16.47
C ALA A 42 -3.36 15.10 -17.92
N ALA A 43 -3.09 16.35 -18.29
CA ALA A 43 -2.62 16.70 -19.63
C ALA A 43 -1.22 16.11 -19.90
N ASP A 44 -0.27 16.25 -18.98
CA ASP A 44 1.11 15.77 -19.16
C ASP A 44 1.13 14.22 -19.23
N ILE A 45 0.44 13.53 -18.32
CA ILE A 45 0.32 12.07 -18.35
C ILE A 45 -0.43 11.61 -19.61
N GLY A 46 -1.49 12.31 -20.02
CA GLY A 46 -2.24 12.02 -21.25
C GLY A 46 -1.36 12.11 -22.50
N HIS A 47 -0.50 13.13 -22.59
CA HIS A 47 0.49 13.23 -23.67
C HIS A 47 1.47 12.05 -23.68
N ALA A 48 1.94 11.62 -22.50
CA ALA A 48 2.83 10.46 -22.40
C ALA A 48 2.12 9.15 -22.79
N ALA A 49 0.87 8.97 -22.38
CA ALA A 49 0.05 7.81 -22.71
C ALA A 49 -0.16 7.65 -24.24
N ALA A 50 -0.31 8.77 -24.95
CA ALA A 50 -0.52 8.78 -26.41
C ALA A 50 0.62 8.14 -27.22
N PHE A 51 1.82 7.95 -26.65
CA PHE A 51 2.92 7.26 -27.34
C PHE A 51 2.76 5.73 -27.39
N GLY A 52 1.92 5.13 -26.54
CA GLY A 52 1.92 3.66 -26.46
C GLY A 52 0.59 3.02 -26.03
N THR A 53 -0.42 3.80 -25.61
CA THR A 53 -1.67 3.25 -25.11
C THR A 53 -2.88 4.11 -25.56
N ALA A 54 -4.09 3.56 -25.36
CA ALA A 54 -5.33 4.29 -25.57
C ALA A 54 -5.99 4.75 -24.26
N ALA A 55 -5.25 4.74 -23.15
CA ALA A 55 -5.77 5.15 -21.86
C ALA A 55 -6.10 6.65 -21.88
N ARG A 56 -7.32 7.00 -21.48
CA ARG A 56 -7.76 8.37 -21.33
C ARG A 56 -7.45 8.87 -19.94
N VAL A 57 -6.70 9.95 -19.84
CA VAL A 57 -6.36 10.60 -18.57
C VAL A 57 -6.99 11.97 -18.53
N GLN A 58 -7.78 12.27 -17.51
CA GLN A 58 -8.50 13.53 -17.39
C GLN A 58 -8.60 13.99 -15.94
N GLU A 59 -8.73 15.29 -15.74
CA GLU A 59 -9.17 15.84 -14.45
C GLU A 59 -10.68 15.60 -14.29
N GLY A 60 -11.11 15.54 -13.03
CA GLY A 60 -12.51 15.38 -12.69
C GLY A 60 -12.83 15.76 -11.26
N SER A 61 -14.06 15.51 -10.89
CA SER A 61 -14.62 15.72 -9.55
C SER A 61 -15.08 14.40 -8.95
N TYR A 62 -15.56 14.42 -7.72
CA TYR A 62 -16.16 13.22 -7.10
C TYR A 62 -17.36 12.68 -7.92
N ALA A 63 -18.09 13.52 -8.64
CA ALA A 63 -19.22 13.08 -9.48
C ALA A 63 -18.77 12.15 -10.63
N ASP A 64 -17.54 12.32 -11.10
CA ASP A 64 -16.97 11.52 -12.20
C ASP A 64 -16.48 10.14 -11.73
N LEU A 65 -16.57 9.82 -10.43
CA LEU A 65 -16.22 8.53 -9.86
C LEU A 65 -17.32 7.46 -10.05
N ALA A 66 -18.48 7.81 -10.53
CA ALA A 66 -19.59 6.88 -10.68
C ALA A 66 -19.18 5.65 -11.51
N GLY A 67 -19.31 4.46 -10.91
CA GLY A 67 -18.90 3.19 -11.52
C GLY A 67 -17.40 2.91 -11.52
N ALA A 68 -16.59 3.67 -10.79
CA ALA A 68 -15.17 3.40 -10.61
C ALA A 68 -14.93 2.03 -9.97
N ALA A 69 -14.11 1.18 -10.59
CA ALA A 69 -13.76 -0.13 -10.04
C ALA A 69 -12.85 0.02 -8.82
N VAL A 70 -11.88 0.94 -8.88
CA VAL A 70 -10.92 1.19 -7.80
C VAL A 70 -10.74 2.70 -7.62
N VAL A 71 -10.80 3.17 -6.38
CA VAL A 71 -10.42 4.53 -6.01
C VAL A 71 -9.14 4.49 -5.19
N VAL A 72 -8.09 5.16 -5.67
CA VAL A 72 -6.80 5.21 -5.00
C VAL A 72 -6.67 6.52 -4.22
N ILE A 73 -6.52 6.44 -2.91
CA ILE A 73 -6.42 7.60 -2.03
C ILE A 73 -4.96 7.82 -1.66
N THR A 74 -4.35 8.84 -2.28
CA THR A 74 -2.96 9.25 -2.04
C THR A 74 -2.88 10.61 -1.34
N ALA A 75 -4.03 11.23 -1.07
CA ALA A 75 -4.11 12.55 -0.45
C ALA A 75 -3.67 12.51 1.02
N GLY A 76 -2.78 13.40 1.38
CA GLY A 76 -2.31 13.54 2.76
C GLY A 76 -1.39 14.74 2.91
N ALA A 77 -1.34 15.27 4.13
CA ALA A 77 -0.39 16.32 4.50
C ALA A 77 1.00 15.71 4.75
N SER A 78 2.01 16.50 4.52
CA SER A 78 3.39 16.21 4.93
C SER A 78 3.69 16.87 6.26
N LEU A 79 4.60 16.29 7.05
CA LEU A 79 5.04 16.84 8.33
C LEU A 79 5.65 18.23 8.13
N LYS A 80 5.12 19.22 8.84
CA LYS A 80 5.62 20.59 8.82
C LYS A 80 6.63 20.82 9.95
N PRO A 81 7.54 21.79 9.81
CA PRO A 81 8.41 22.17 10.92
C PRO A 81 7.59 22.51 12.18
N GLY A 82 7.94 21.92 13.33
CA GLY A 82 7.26 22.11 14.60
C GLY A 82 5.97 21.27 14.80
N GLN A 83 5.50 20.55 13.80
CA GLN A 83 4.35 19.66 13.91
C GLN A 83 4.78 18.29 14.45
N THR A 84 4.01 17.74 15.39
CA THR A 84 4.22 16.39 15.92
C THR A 84 3.68 15.32 14.97
N ARG A 85 4.19 14.08 15.09
CA ARG A 85 3.67 12.92 14.35
C ARG A 85 2.18 12.67 14.65
N LEU A 86 1.74 12.90 15.89
CA LEU A 86 0.35 12.72 16.30
C LEU A 86 -0.58 13.75 15.62
N GLU A 87 -0.17 15.01 15.55
CA GLU A 87 -0.95 16.06 14.86
C GLU A 87 -1.06 15.77 13.36
N LEU A 88 0.03 15.29 12.72
CA LEU A 88 -0.01 14.85 11.33
C LEU A 88 -0.94 13.66 11.13
N LEU A 89 -0.89 12.66 12.01
CA LEU A 89 -1.81 11.54 12.01
C LEU A 89 -3.26 12.01 12.03
N GLN A 90 -3.63 12.82 13.02
CA GLN A 90 -4.99 13.34 13.15
C GLN A 90 -5.43 14.18 11.93
N GLN A 91 -4.51 14.93 11.33
CA GLN A 91 -4.80 15.69 10.11
C GLN A 91 -5.08 14.74 8.93
N ASN A 92 -4.26 13.71 8.72
CA ASN A 92 -4.45 12.76 7.63
C ASN A 92 -5.70 11.90 7.83
N LEU A 93 -6.03 11.51 9.06
CA LEU A 93 -7.26 10.81 9.37
C LEU A 93 -8.50 11.61 8.93
N ARG A 94 -8.54 12.92 9.23
CA ARG A 94 -9.67 13.81 8.81
C ARG A 94 -9.75 13.94 7.29
N ILE A 95 -8.61 14.10 6.62
CA ILE A 95 -8.56 14.19 5.15
C ILE A 95 -9.12 12.91 4.53
N VAL A 96 -8.65 11.75 5.00
CA VAL A 96 -9.06 10.46 4.46
C VAL A 96 -10.52 10.13 4.81
N ASP A 97 -10.97 10.46 6.02
CA ASP A 97 -12.37 10.28 6.43
C ASP A 97 -13.32 11.07 5.51
N HIS A 98 -13.03 12.35 5.29
CA HIS A 98 -13.81 13.20 4.36
C HIS A 98 -13.78 12.68 2.92
N ILE A 99 -12.60 12.31 2.40
CA ILE A 99 -12.50 11.75 1.04
C ILE A 99 -13.30 10.44 0.93
N THR A 100 -13.20 9.57 1.92
CA THR A 100 -13.94 8.30 1.95
C THR A 100 -15.44 8.54 1.87
N GLU A 101 -15.96 9.50 2.64
CA GLU A 101 -17.37 9.89 2.57
C GLU A 101 -17.78 10.33 1.14
N GLN A 102 -17.02 11.25 0.54
CA GLN A 102 -17.35 11.76 -0.80
C GLN A 102 -17.27 10.65 -1.86
N VAL A 103 -16.27 9.80 -1.79
CA VAL A 103 -16.10 8.66 -2.70
C VAL A 103 -17.27 7.69 -2.57
N LEU A 104 -17.65 7.30 -1.38
CA LEU A 104 -18.75 6.34 -1.16
C LEU A 104 -20.11 6.89 -1.58
N ARG A 105 -20.32 8.21 -1.52
CA ARG A 105 -21.52 8.86 -2.09
C ARG A 105 -21.59 8.73 -3.61
N ALA A 106 -20.46 8.83 -4.30
CA ALA A 106 -20.39 8.78 -5.76
C ALA A 106 -20.24 7.34 -6.31
N ALA A 107 -19.48 6.51 -5.63
CA ALA A 107 -19.13 5.14 -6.04
C ALA A 107 -19.20 4.17 -4.84
N PRO A 108 -20.40 3.79 -4.36
CA PRO A 108 -20.57 3.00 -3.13
C PRO A 108 -19.97 1.59 -3.19
N ASP A 109 -19.80 1.04 -4.39
CA ASP A 109 -19.32 -0.32 -4.60
C ASP A 109 -17.83 -0.39 -4.96
N THR A 110 -17.13 0.75 -5.04
CA THR A 110 -15.71 0.80 -5.40
C THR A 110 -14.81 0.10 -4.38
N ILE A 111 -13.65 -0.36 -4.82
CA ILE A 111 -12.56 -0.76 -3.93
C ILE A 111 -11.79 0.50 -3.55
N LEU A 112 -11.57 0.71 -2.26
CA LEU A 112 -10.76 1.79 -1.71
C LEU A 112 -9.33 1.27 -1.50
N LEU A 113 -8.36 1.82 -2.25
CA LEU A 113 -6.93 1.53 -2.08
C LEU A 113 -6.25 2.74 -1.45
N PHE A 114 -5.84 2.59 -0.20
CA PHE A 114 -5.16 3.64 0.56
C PHE A 114 -3.64 3.56 0.39
N ALA A 115 -3.02 4.69 0.08
CA ALA A 115 -1.58 4.88 0.07
C ALA A 115 -1.13 6.06 0.96
N THR A 116 -2.07 6.69 1.67
CA THR A 116 -1.83 7.77 2.62
C THR A 116 -1.34 7.22 3.95
N ASN A 117 -0.23 7.73 4.45
CA ASN A 117 0.29 7.33 5.76
C ASN A 117 -0.47 7.97 6.94
N PRO A 118 -0.63 7.20 8.04
CA PRO A 118 -0.24 5.79 8.22
C PRO A 118 -1.19 4.84 7.51
N VAL A 119 -0.65 4.16 6.50
CA VAL A 119 -1.45 3.42 5.51
C VAL A 119 -2.28 2.27 6.10
N ASP A 120 -1.79 1.66 7.18
CA ASP A 120 -2.47 0.55 7.84
C ASP A 120 -3.66 1.00 8.70
N VAL A 121 -3.72 2.28 9.09
CA VAL A 121 -4.84 2.81 9.89
C VAL A 121 -6.04 3.19 9.02
N MET A 122 -5.80 3.61 7.78
CA MET A 122 -6.85 4.14 6.89
C MET A 122 -7.96 3.14 6.55
N PRO A 123 -7.69 1.84 6.28
CA PRO A 123 -8.75 0.87 6.05
C PRO A 123 -9.70 0.70 7.24
N ALA A 124 -9.20 0.82 8.48
CA ALA A 124 -10.02 0.72 9.68
C ALA A 124 -11.07 1.84 9.74
N ILE A 125 -10.76 3.06 9.28
CA ILE A 125 -11.72 4.16 9.20
C ILE A 125 -12.86 3.81 8.26
N ALA A 126 -12.53 3.36 7.04
CA ALA A 126 -13.53 3.00 6.05
C ALA A 126 -14.45 1.87 6.55
N VAL A 127 -13.89 0.88 7.24
CA VAL A 127 -14.68 -0.24 7.80
C VAL A 127 -15.52 0.20 8.99
N GLN A 128 -14.95 0.88 9.97
CA GLN A 128 -15.62 1.14 11.25
C GLN A 128 -16.56 2.35 11.21
N ARG A 129 -16.26 3.38 10.43
CA ARG A 129 -17.10 4.57 10.33
C ARG A 129 -18.10 4.50 9.16
N TRP A 130 -17.69 3.89 8.06
CA TRP A 130 -18.47 3.93 6.81
C TRP A 130 -19.05 2.56 6.41
N GLY A 131 -18.80 1.51 7.19
CA GLY A 131 -19.35 0.19 6.95
C GLY A 131 -18.84 -0.51 5.69
N VAL A 132 -17.70 -0.09 5.15
CA VAL A 132 -17.10 -0.74 3.98
C VAL A 132 -16.67 -2.16 4.36
N ALA A 133 -16.96 -3.13 3.51
CA ALA A 133 -16.50 -4.50 3.73
C ALA A 133 -14.95 -4.55 3.80
N PRO A 134 -14.34 -5.27 4.77
CA PRO A 134 -12.89 -5.28 4.96
C PRO A 134 -12.09 -5.56 3.68
N GLY A 135 -12.56 -6.48 2.83
CA GLY A 135 -11.91 -6.80 1.55
C GLY A 135 -11.95 -5.68 0.50
N ARG A 136 -12.81 -4.65 0.68
CA ARG A 136 -12.87 -3.48 -0.21
C ARG A 136 -12.17 -2.24 0.35
N ALA A 137 -11.67 -2.29 1.57
CA ALA A 137 -10.87 -1.24 2.20
C ALA A 137 -9.45 -1.77 2.41
N ILE A 138 -8.52 -1.38 1.54
CA ILE A 138 -7.21 -2.00 1.40
C ILE A 138 -6.13 -0.92 1.53
N GLY A 139 -5.20 -1.08 2.46
CA GLY A 139 -3.96 -0.30 2.49
C GLY A 139 -2.89 -0.96 1.62
N THR A 140 -2.04 -0.18 0.96
CA THR A 140 -0.89 -0.74 0.22
C THR A 140 0.03 -1.54 1.13
N GLY A 141 0.03 -1.27 2.43
CA GLY A 141 0.71 -2.01 3.47
C GLY A 141 2.19 -2.30 3.15
N CYS A 142 2.64 -3.47 3.52
CA CYS A 142 4.01 -3.95 3.29
C CYS A 142 4.26 -4.50 1.88
N THR A 143 3.38 -4.23 0.89
CA THR A 143 3.62 -4.69 -0.49
C THR A 143 4.94 -4.13 -1.05
N LEU A 144 5.20 -2.84 -0.86
CA LEU A 144 6.45 -2.23 -1.32
C LEU A 144 7.67 -2.73 -0.53
N ASP A 145 7.53 -2.95 0.77
CA ASP A 145 8.61 -3.47 1.63
C ASP A 145 8.96 -4.91 1.25
N SER A 146 7.96 -5.72 0.91
CA SER A 146 8.18 -7.07 0.36
C SER A 146 8.95 -7.03 -0.96
N ILE A 147 8.68 -6.06 -1.84
CA ILE A 147 9.46 -5.88 -3.08
C ILE A 147 10.90 -5.45 -2.75
N ARG A 148 11.11 -4.54 -1.80
CA ARG A 148 12.45 -4.14 -1.34
C ARG A 148 13.23 -5.32 -0.77
N PHE A 149 12.56 -6.15 0.03
CA PHE A 149 13.17 -7.35 0.61
C PHE A 149 13.59 -8.33 -0.49
N ARG A 150 12.71 -8.61 -1.47
CA ARG A 150 13.03 -9.45 -2.64
C ARG A 150 14.18 -8.90 -3.46
N ASP A 151 14.21 -7.58 -3.67
CA ASP A 151 15.28 -6.89 -4.40
C ASP A 151 16.64 -7.06 -3.69
N ARG A 152 16.69 -6.87 -2.37
CA ARG A 152 17.91 -7.07 -1.58
C ARG A 152 18.40 -8.53 -1.64
N LEU A 153 17.50 -9.48 -1.50
CA LEU A 153 17.82 -10.90 -1.61
C LEU A 153 18.29 -11.27 -3.02
N SER A 154 17.61 -10.76 -4.05
CA SER A 154 17.96 -11.05 -5.44
C SER A 154 19.35 -10.57 -5.81
N HIS A 155 19.73 -9.35 -5.37
CA HIS A 155 21.07 -8.82 -5.57
C HIS A 155 22.15 -9.64 -4.86
N HIS A 156 21.91 -10.07 -3.61
CA HIS A 156 22.86 -10.89 -2.87
C HIS A 156 23.05 -12.27 -3.51
N LEU A 157 21.93 -12.87 -3.94
CA LEU A 157 21.91 -14.23 -4.49
C LEU A 157 22.20 -14.28 -6.00
N GLU A 158 22.30 -13.12 -6.67
CA GLU A 158 22.45 -12.98 -8.12
C GLU A 158 21.36 -13.72 -8.92
N VAL A 159 20.10 -13.59 -8.49
CA VAL A 159 18.94 -14.16 -9.18
C VAL A 159 17.95 -13.05 -9.55
N SER A 160 17.01 -13.34 -10.46
CA SER A 160 15.90 -12.43 -10.74
C SER A 160 15.03 -12.22 -9.49
N PRO A 161 14.60 -10.99 -9.17
CA PRO A 161 13.63 -10.74 -8.10
C PRO A 161 12.34 -11.55 -8.24
N SER A 162 11.94 -11.91 -9.46
CA SER A 162 10.77 -12.76 -9.73
C SER A 162 10.92 -14.21 -9.26
N SER A 163 12.16 -14.66 -9.02
CA SER A 163 12.44 -16.01 -8.49
C SER A 163 12.45 -16.05 -6.96
N VAL A 164 12.37 -14.88 -6.31
CA VAL A 164 12.39 -14.75 -4.84
C VAL A 164 10.97 -14.61 -4.32
N HIS A 165 10.55 -15.50 -3.45
CA HIS A 165 9.28 -15.46 -2.73
C HIS A 165 9.57 -15.12 -1.27
N ALA A 166 9.46 -13.84 -0.93
CA ALA A 166 9.72 -13.32 0.41
C ALA A 166 8.72 -12.19 0.72
N TYR A 167 8.28 -12.10 1.95
CA TYR A 167 7.23 -11.18 2.37
C TYR A 167 7.64 -10.40 3.61
N VAL A 168 7.14 -9.18 3.72
CA VAL A 168 7.16 -8.36 4.93
C VAL A 168 5.73 -8.27 5.44
N LEU A 169 5.53 -8.45 6.72
CA LEU A 169 4.24 -8.51 7.41
C LEU A 169 4.13 -7.41 8.46
N GLY A 170 2.93 -7.23 9.03
CA GLY A 170 2.72 -6.31 10.15
C GLY A 170 2.44 -4.88 9.71
N GLU A 171 2.99 -3.91 10.43
CA GLU A 171 2.92 -2.48 10.12
C GLU A 171 3.82 -2.13 8.94
N HIS A 172 3.36 -1.25 8.05
CA HIS A 172 4.26 -0.53 7.15
C HIS A 172 4.96 0.58 7.94
N GLY A 173 6.06 0.26 8.59
CA GLY A 173 6.77 1.18 9.46
C GLY A 173 7.86 0.51 10.30
N ASP A 174 8.14 1.10 11.45
CA ASP A 174 9.30 0.68 12.27
C ASP A 174 9.12 -0.72 12.89
N SER A 175 7.87 -1.22 13.02
CA SER A 175 7.54 -2.55 13.54
C SER A 175 7.24 -3.60 12.46
N GLU A 176 7.68 -3.36 11.21
CA GLU A 176 7.55 -4.34 10.12
C GLU A 176 8.31 -5.65 10.43
N VAL A 177 7.78 -6.77 9.96
CA VAL A 177 8.32 -8.11 10.19
C VAL A 177 8.71 -8.76 8.87
N LEU A 178 10.01 -8.91 8.63
CA LEU A 178 10.50 -9.66 7.48
C LEU A 178 10.34 -11.16 7.76
N LEU A 179 9.58 -11.86 6.93
CA LEU A 179 9.32 -13.29 7.06
C LEU A 179 10.48 -14.11 6.49
N TRP A 180 11.53 -14.29 7.28
CA TRP A 180 12.73 -15.06 6.90
C TRP A 180 12.45 -16.54 6.83
N SER A 181 11.67 -17.07 7.79
CA SER A 181 11.35 -18.50 7.88
C SER A 181 10.53 -19.02 6.71
N GLY A 182 9.69 -18.14 6.11
CA GLY A 182 8.85 -18.48 4.96
C GLY A 182 9.45 -18.10 3.61
N ALA A 183 10.64 -17.50 3.58
CA ALA A 183 11.25 -17.05 2.33
C ALA A 183 11.80 -18.21 1.50
N GLN A 184 11.62 -18.15 0.17
CA GLN A 184 12.01 -19.21 -0.77
C GLN A 184 12.60 -18.64 -2.05
N VAL A 185 13.47 -19.41 -2.69
CA VAL A 185 14.00 -19.14 -4.03
C VAL A 185 13.91 -20.42 -4.86
N GLY A 186 13.20 -20.38 -5.98
CA GLY A 186 13.06 -21.55 -6.85
C GLY A 186 12.47 -22.79 -6.18
N GLY A 187 11.62 -22.61 -5.15
CA GLY A 187 11.01 -23.71 -4.38
C GLY A 187 11.87 -24.28 -3.25
N LEU A 188 13.10 -23.78 -3.07
CA LEU A 188 13.96 -24.12 -1.92
C LEU A 188 13.80 -23.08 -0.81
N PRO A 189 13.87 -23.47 0.47
CA PRO A 189 14.03 -22.52 1.57
C PRO A 189 15.20 -21.58 1.31
N LEU A 190 15.03 -20.29 1.65
CA LEU A 190 16.00 -19.24 1.34
C LEU A 190 17.42 -19.57 1.80
N LEU A 191 17.58 -20.02 3.05
CA LEU A 191 18.90 -20.29 3.63
C LEU A 191 19.57 -21.50 2.97
N ASP A 192 18.80 -22.51 2.58
CA ASP A 192 19.31 -23.69 1.86
C ASP A 192 19.77 -23.30 0.44
N PHE A 193 18.99 -22.46 -0.26
CA PHE A 193 19.39 -21.95 -1.57
C PHE A 193 20.66 -21.07 -1.45
N ALA A 194 20.73 -20.19 -0.46
CA ALA A 194 21.88 -19.33 -0.20
C ALA A 194 23.16 -20.14 0.06
N GLN A 195 23.05 -21.19 0.86
CA GLN A 195 24.17 -22.10 1.12
C GLN A 195 24.62 -22.84 -0.13
N GLN A 196 23.69 -23.39 -0.92
CA GLN A 196 24.00 -24.15 -2.14
C GLN A 196 24.57 -23.27 -3.24
N SER A 197 24.16 -21.99 -3.32
CA SER A 197 24.70 -21.03 -4.27
C SER A 197 26.07 -20.43 -3.87
N GLY A 198 26.62 -20.82 -2.72
CA GLY A 198 27.88 -20.26 -2.21
C GLY A 198 27.76 -18.84 -1.68
N ARG A 199 26.54 -18.38 -1.38
CA ARG A 199 26.22 -17.01 -0.91
C ARG A 199 25.44 -17.07 0.41
N PRO A 200 26.01 -17.60 1.48
CA PRO A 200 25.32 -17.81 2.74
C PRO A 200 24.80 -16.48 3.33
N ILE A 201 23.66 -16.56 4.00
CA ILE A 201 23.03 -15.44 4.69
C ILE A 201 23.11 -15.72 6.21
N ASP A 202 24.02 -15.02 6.87
CA ASP A 202 24.16 -15.10 8.31
C ASP A 202 23.24 -14.07 9.05
N ALA A 203 23.20 -14.16 10.37
CA ALA A 203 22.40 -13.27 11.20
C ALA A 203 22.83 -11.80 11.12
N ALA A 204 24.09 -11.50 10.80
CA ALA A 204 24.56 -10.13 10.63
C ALA A 204 24.03 -9.54 9.34
N LEU A 205 24.07 -10.29 8.24
CA LEU A 205 23.54 -9.90 6.95
C LEU A 205 22.00 -9.77 6.99
N GLN A 206 21.30 -10.66 7.70
CA GLN A 206 19.85 -10.54 7.92
C GLN A 206 19.49 -9.21 8.59
N ARG A 207 20.19 -8.82 9.65
CA ARG A 207 19.98 -7.52 10.32
C ARG A 207 20.24 -6.35 9.39
N THR A 208 21.31 -6.40 8.59
CA THR A 208 21.64 -5.35 7.63
C THR A 208 20.56 -5.22 6.57
N MET A 209 20.08 -6.34 6.02
CA MET A 209 19.00 -6.33 5.02
C MET A 209 17.69 -5.80 5.60
N ALA A 210 17.32 -6.19 6.83
CA ALA A 210 16.14 -5.71 7.51
C ALA A 210 16.20 -4.17 7.73
N GLU A 211 17.35 -3.66 8.17
CA GLU A 211 17.53 -2.22 8.33
C GLU A 211 17.49 -1.48 6.98
N ASP A 212 18.05 -2.06 5.93
CA ASP A 212 17.99 -1.51 4.58
C ASP A 212 16.55 -1.39 4.05
N VAL A 213 15.71 -2.38 4.30
CA VAL A 213 14.29 -2.35 3.92
C VAL A 213 13.55 -1.28 4.71
N ARG A 214 13.66 -1.30 6.04
CA ARG A 214 12.99 -0.37 6.95
C ARG A 214 13.35 1.09 6.68
N THR A 215 14.63 1.37 6.41
CA THR A 215 15.14 2.74 6.22
C THR A 215 15.09 3.23 4.78
N ALA A 216 14.71 2.40 3.82
CA ALA A 216 14.74 2.74 2.39
C ALA A 216 13.98 4.04 2.08
N ALA A 217 12.79 4.25 2.63
CA ALA A 217 12.00 5.45 2.40
C ALA A 217 12.66 6.71 2.96
N TYR A 218 13.32 6.62 4.10
CA TYR A 218 14.06 7.75 4.70
C TYR A 218 15.26 8.16 3.82
N ARG A 219 16.04 7.18 3.33
CA ARG A 219 17.17 7.45 2.42
C ARG A 219 16.72 8.07 1.11
N ILE A 220 15.64 7.57 0.50
CA ILE A 220 15.09 8.14 -0.74
C ILE A 220 14.62 9.58 -0.51
N LYS A 221 13.90 9.85 0.58
CA LYS A 221 13.45 11.22 0.92
C LYS A 221 14.63 12.15 1.17
N ALA A 222 15.66 11.70 1.86
CA ALA A 222 16.86 12.51 2.08
C ALA A 222 17.57 12.88 0.78
N GLY A 223 17.58 11.97 -0.23
CA GLY A 223 18.25 12.19 -1.52
C GLY A 223 17.46 13.02 -2.53
N LYS A 224 16.11 12.88 -2.57
CA LYS A 224 15.30 13.53 -3.62
C LYS A 224 14.04 14.24 -3.12
N GLY A 225 13.87 14.35 -1.81
CA GLY A 225 12.73 15.07 -1.17
C GLY A 225 11.43 14.26 -1.06
N VAL A 226 11.21 13.29 -1.95
CA VAL A 226 9.98 12.48 -1.99
C VAL A 226 10.28 11.04 -2.40
N SER A 227 9.48 10.10 -1.87
CA SER A 227 9.44 8.71 -2.36
C SER A 227 8.13 8.51 -3.11
N ASN A 228 8.16 8.50 -4.43
CA ASN A 228 6.97 8.44 -5.28
C ASN A 228 6.97 7.29 -6.29
N PHE A 229 8.09 6.99 -6.95
CA PHE A 229 8.11 5.97 -8.00
C PHE A 229 7.87 4.55 -7.47
N GLY A 230 8.49 4.17 -6.36
CA GLY A 230 8.31 2.84 -5.77
C GLY A 230 6.85 2.60 -5.35
N ILE A 231 6.25 3.56 -4.63
CA ILE A 231 4.84 3.45 -4.23
C ILE A 231 3.89 3.60 -5.43
N GLY A 232 4.23 4.42 -6.43
CA GLY A 232 3.48 4.50 -7.70
C GLY A 232 3.43 3.14 -8.41
N GLY A 233 4.59 2.44 -8.49
CA GLY A 233 4.66 1.09 -9.04
C GLY A 233 3.87 0.06 -8.23
N CYS A 234 3.91 0.15 -6.90
CA CYS A 234 3.11 -0.67 -6.01
C CYS A 234 1.61 -0.49 -6.27
N ILE A 235 1.13 0.75 -6.31
CA ILE A 235 -0.27 1.09 -6.62
C ILE A 235 -0.67 0.53 -7.99
N ALA A 236 0.11 0.81 -9.03
CA ALA A 236 -0.18 0.35 -10.38
C ALA A 236 -0.26 -1.19 -10.45
N ARG A 237 0.61 -1.89 -9.73
CA ARG A 237 0.62 -3.35 -9.67
C ARG A 237 -0.61 -3.92 -8.96
N LEU A 238 -1.04 -3.30 -7.85
CA LEU A 238 -2.25 -3.70 -7.10
C LEU A 238 -3.52 -3.42 -7.92
N VAL A 239 -3.65 -2.23 -8.50
CA VAL A 239 -4.79 -1.86 -9.34
C VAL A 239 -4.90 -2.79 -10.54
N ARG A 240 -3.80 -3.08 -11.22
CA ARG A 240 -3.78 -4.05 -12.32
C ARG A 240 -4.29 -5.43 -11.88
N ALA A 241 -3.90 -5.91 -10.70
CA ALA A 241 -4.39 -7.17 -10.17
C ALA A 241 -5.89 -7.16 -9.89
N MET A 242 -6.43 -6.03 -9.42
CA MET A 242 -7.86 -5.85 -9.16
C MET A 242 -8.65 -5.80 -10.45
N VAL A 243 -8.29 -4.92 -11.39
CA VAL A 243 -9.01 -4.73 -12.65
C VAL A 243 -8.93 -5.97 -13.55
N GLY A 244 -7.74 -6.57 -13.63
CA GLY A 244 -7.49 -7.78 -14.42
C GLY A 244 -7.97 -9.09 -13.78
N ASP A 245 -8.49 -9.05 -12.55
CA ASP A 245 -8.82 -10.25 -11.74
C ASP A 245 -7.69 -11.27 -11.68
N GLU A 246 -6.45 -10.81 -11.53
CA GLU A 246 -5.26 -11.67 -11.63
C GLU A 246 -5.15 -12.69 -10.49
N ARG A 247 -5.84 -12.48 -9.37
CA ARG A 247 -5.81 -13.34 -8.18
C ARG A 247 -4.39 -13.55 -7.64
N SER A 248 -3.58 -12.51 -7.75
CA SER A 248 -2.19 -12.49 -7.28
C SER A 248 -2.11 -12.26 -5.77
N VAL A 249 -1.07 -12.79 -5.13
CA VAL A 249 -0.87 -12.64 -3.67
C VAL A 249 0.03 -11.45 -3.36
N PHE A 250 -0.48 -10.55 -2.48
CA PHE A 250 0.25 -9.39 -1.97
C PHE A 250 0.08 -9.23 -0.46
N THR A 251 1.06 -8.62 0.19
CA THR A 251 1.01 -8.25 1.61
C THR A 251 0.40 -6.85 1.76
N VAL A 252 -0.91 -6.79 1.61
CA VAL A 252 -1.71 -5.57 1.82
C VAL A 252 -2.28 -5.56 3.22
N SER A 253 -2.61 -4.37 3.75
CA SER A 253 -3.27 -4.24 5.04
C SER A 253 -4.79 -4.16 4.89
N THR A 254 -5.50 -4.93 5.71
CA THR A 254 -6.96 -4.91 5.84
C THR A 254 -7.35 -4.93 7.31
N TYR A 255 -8.57 -4.46 7.60
CA TYR A 255 -9.11 -4.53 8.96
C TYR A 255 -9.41 -5.97 9.36
N LEU A 256 -8.93 -6.35 10.55
CA LEU A 256 -9.12 -7.66 11.16
C LEU A 256 -9.81 -7.50 12.52
N PRO A 257 -10.91 -8.23 12.76
CA PRO A 257 -11.53 -8.28 14.09
C PRO A 257 -10.56 -8.75 15.17
N GLU A 258 -9.68 -9.72 14.82
CA GLU A 258 -8.70 -10.30 15.73
C GLU A 258 -7.52 -10.89 14.95
N LEU A 259 -6.30 -10.74 15.48
CA LEU A 259 -5.09 -11.42 15.01
C LEU A 259 -4.17 -11.73 16.21
N LEU A 260 -3.78 -12.99 16.40
CA LEU A 260 -2.86 -13.44 17.46
C LEU A 260 -3.26 -12.94 18.87
N GLY A 261 -4.57 -12.87 19.16
CA GLY A 261 -5.13 -12.35 20.41
C GLY A 261 -5.29 -10.83 20.48
N VAL A 262 -4.85 -10.09 19.46
CA VAL A 262 -5.01 -8.63 19.36
C VAL A 262 -6.33 -8.32 18.66
N GLN A 263 -7.19 -7.54 19.31
CA GLN A 263 -8.50 -7.16 18.79
C GLN A 263 -8.44 -5.90 17.95
N ARG A 264 -9.27 -5.81 16.88
CA ARG A 264 -9.52 -4.60 16.09
C ARG A 264 -8.24 -3.98 15.53
N THR A 265 -7.44 -4.77 14.84
CA THR A 265 -6.19 -4.33 14.23
C THR A 265 -6.29 -4.26 12.71
N CYS A 266 -5.27 -3.71 12.08
CA CYS A 266 -5.17 -3.61 10.62
C CYS A 266 -3.72 -3.82 10.25
N VAL A 267 -3.36 -5.01 9.82
CA VAL A 267 -1.96 -5.38 9.53
C VAL A 267 -1.81 -5.92 8.11
N SER A 268 -0.62 -5.82 7.60
CA SER A 268 -0.25 -6.42 6.31
C SER A 268 -0.03 -7.92 6.46
N LEU A 269 -0.83 -8.67 5.73
CA LEU A 269 -0.72 -10.13 5.57
C LEU A 269 -0.88 -10.52 4.10
N PRO A 270 -0.48 -11.73 3.68
CA PRO A 270 -0.77 -12.23 2.34
C PRO A 270 -2.27 -12.32 2.07
N HIS A 271 -2.73 -11.68 1.00
CA HIS A 271 -4.11 -11.74 0.49
C HIS A 271 -4.10 -12.07 -0.99
N VAL A 272 -5.08 -12.81 -1.45
CA VAL A 272 -5.38 -12.90 -2.89
C VAL A 272 -6.12 -11.64 -3.30
N ILE A 273 -5.55 -10.91 -4.24
CA ILE A 273 -6.09 -9.64 -4.78
C ILE A 273 -6.69 -9.89 -6.16
N GLY A 274 -7.95 -9.52 -6.30
CA GLY A 274 -8.70 -9.66 -7.56
C GLY A 274 -9.82 -8.63 -7.64
N ARG A 275 -10.76 -8.85 -8.56
CA ARG A 275 -11.85 -7.91 -8.91
C ARG A 275 -12.76 -7.53 -7.73
N THR A 276 -12.87 -8.39 -6.72
CA THR A 276 -13.69 -8.14 -5.53
C THR A 276 -12.90 -7.50 -4.38
N GLY A 277 -11.64 -7.13 -4.64
CA GLY A 277 -10.69 -6.61 -3.65
C GLY A 277 -9.81 -7.68 -3.04
N ALA A 278 -9.56 -7.61 -1.74
CA ALA A 278 -8.74 -8.55 -0.99
C ALA A 278 -9.57 -9.71 -0.43
N SER A 279 -9.03 -10.93 -0.54
CA SER A 279 -9.59 -12.11 0.16
C SER A 279 -9.44 -11.97 1.68
N THR A 280 -9.96 -12.95 2.43
CA THR A 280 -9.51 -13.20 3.80
C THR A 280 -7.99 -13.39 3.81
N PRO A 281 -7.26 -12.84 4.81
CA PRO A 281 -5.81 -12.99 4.89
C PRO A 281 -5.40 -14.42 5.16
N TYR A 282 -4.20 -14.75 4.70
CA TYR A 282 -3.53 -16.00 5.02
C TYR A 282 -2.42 -15.71 6.05
N LEU A 283 -2.46 -16.40 7.19
CA LEU A 283 -1.38 -16.36 8.15
C LEU A 283 -0.38 -17.46 7.78
N PRO A 284 0.84 -17.11 7.32
CA PRO A 284 1.86 -18.11 7.01
C PRO A 284 2.40 -18.75 8.30
N PRO A 285 3.03 -19.92 8.23
CA PRO A 285 3.83 -20.41 9.34
C PRO A 285 4.88 -19.37 9.75
N LEU A 286 5.01 -19.14 11.04
CA LEU A 286 5.92 -18.14 11.63
C LEU A 286 6.89 -18.84 12.56
N ALA A 287 8.14 -18.40 12.61
CA ALA A 287 9.02 -18.70 13.72
C ALA A 287 8.55 -17.98 15.01
N ASP A 288 8.95 -18.43 16.17
CA ASP A 288 8.47 -17.90 17.46
C ASP A 288 8.77 -16.40 17.64
N ASP A 289 9.93 -15.96 17.19
CA ASP A 289 10.34 -14.55 17.20
C ASP A 289 9.53 -13.72 16.19
N GLU A 290 9.25 -14.25 15.00
CA GLU A 290 8.40 -13.61 13.99
C GLU A 290 6.95 -13.48 14.48
N ALA A 291 6.40 -14.52 15.13
CA ALA A 291 5.06 -14.47 15.72
C ALA A 291 4.97 -13.44 16.83
N THR A 292 5.99 -13.36 17.68
CA THR A 292 6.08 -12.36 18.75
C THR A 292 6.15 -10.94 18.18
N ALA A 293 6.99 -10.72 17.16
CA ALA A 293 7.13 -9.43 16.50
C ALA A 293 5.83 -9.01 15.78
N LEU A 294 5.17 -9.94 15.07
CA LEU A 294 3.90 -9.66 14.38
C LEU A 294 2.78 -9.30 15.35
N ARG A 295 2.70 -9.98 16.50
CA ARG A 295 1.76 -9.62 17.56
C ARG A 295 2.03 -8.22 18.10
N ALA A 296 3.29 -7.88 18.41
CA ALA A 296 3.65 -6.55 18.86
C ALA A 296 3.31 -5.46 17.83
N SER A 297 3.56 -5.72 16.55
CA SER A 297 3.17 -4.84 15.44
C SER A 297 1.65 -4.64 15.38
N ALA A 298 0.86 -5.71 15.54
CA ALA A 298 -0.59 -5.63 15.59
C ALA A 298 -1.11 -4.81 16.79
N GLU A 299 -0.45 -4.91 17.97
CA GLU A 299 -0.80 -4.14 19.17
C GLU A 299 -0.57 -2.64 18.95
N VAL A 300 0.55 -2.25 18.33
CA VAL A 300 0.84 -0.84 17.97
C VAL A 300 -0.26 -0.28 17.07
N LEU A 301 -0.64 -1.03 16.03
CA LEU A 301 -1.69 -0.61 15.09
C LEU A 301 -3.07 -0.53 15.75
N ALA A 302 -3.43 -1.50 16.57
CA ALA A 302 -4.71 -1.49 17.30
C ALA A 302 -4.84 -0.24 18.20
N GLN A 303 -3.78 0.13 18.92
CA GLN A 303 -3.73 1.32 19.75
C GLN A 303 -3.85 2.61 18.89
N THR A 304 -3.13 2.66 17.76
CA THR A 304 -3.15 3.80 16.84
C THR A 304 -4.54 3.98 16.21
N ILE A 305 -5.19 2.90 15.81
CA ILE A 305 -6.56 2.90 15.29
C ILE A 305 -7.55 3.41 16.34
N ALA A 306 -7.50 2.87 17.56
CA ALA A 306 -8.40 3.27 18.64
C ALA A 306 -8.26 4.77 18.97
N GLY A 307 -7.04 5.28 19.11
CA GLY A 307 -6.79 6.70 19.35
C GLY A 307 -7.20 7.59 18.18
N GLY A 308 -7.02 7.12 16.94
CA GLY A 308 -7.43 7.83 15.73
C GLY A 308 -8.93 7.96 15.60
N LEU A 309 -9.68 6.88 15.83
CA LEU A 309 -11.15 6.89 15.79
C LEU A 309 -11.75 7.79 16.87
N GLN A 310 -11.23 7.72 18.11
CA GLN A 310 -11.65 8.62 19.19
C GLN A 310 -11.45 10.08 18.81
N ALA A 311 -10.30 10.43 18.22
CA ALA A 311 -10.01 11.82 17.81
C ALA A 311 -10.91 12.31 16.66
N LEU A 312 -11.52 11.41 15.87
CA LEU A 312 -12.53 11.76 14.87
C LEU A 312 -13.92 11.95 15.48
N GLU A 313 -14.26 11.20 16.54
CA GLU A 313 -15.54 11.30 17.25
C GLU A 313 -15.63 12.57 18.13
N ASP A 314 -14.57 12.92 18.86
CA ASP A 314 -14.52 14.05 19.79
C ASP A 314 -14.75 15.42 19.10
N ARG A 315 -14.80 15.48 17.78
CA ARG A 315 -14.93 16.72 16.99
C ARG A 315 -16.07 16.70 15.97
N ALA A 316 -16.84 15.62 15.92
CA ALA A 316 -18.04 15.52 15.08
C ALA A 316 -19.25 16.11 15.79
#